data_6aec75cddfd88eb736f6c2ae4e15261b
#
_entry.id   6aec75cddfd88eb736f6c2ae4e15261b
#
_cell.length_a   1.000
_cell.length_b   1.000
_cell.length_c   1.000
_cell.angle_alpha   90.00
_cell.angle_beta   90.00
_cell.angle_gamma   90.00
#
_symmetry.space_group_name_H-M   'P 1'
#
loop_
_entity.id
_entity.type
_entity.pdbx_description
1 polymer ?
#
loop_
_entity_poly.entity_id
_entity_poly.type
_entity_poly.pdbx_seq_one_letter_code
_entity_poly.pdbx_strand_id
1 'polypeptide(L)'
;NPRSTVGTVTEIYDYLRLLLARTGTPKCPDHHVSLEGQSLDQITDITFKKFLNKRVLILSPIFKEQKGEHLNLFSDLKAKGYVRLRINGQIYDISELPKLDKNKKHNIEVVVDRLSVKKDNQSRMVQSIETALTESNGLVEFLSADENSEILTFSTKMACPVCGYSTVSYTHLTLPTSNS
;
A
#
# COMPACT_ATOMS: atom_id res chain seq x y z
N ASN A 1 -15.36 37.76 -18.79
CA ASN A 1 -16.69 37.26 -18.47
C ASN A 1 -16.61 35.77 -18.17
N PRO A 2 -16.68 35.38 -16.90
CA PRO A 2 -16.70 33.95 -16.58
C PRO A 2 -18.02 33.39 -17.14
N ARG A 3 -17.90 32.45 -18.05
CA ARG A 3 -19.06 31.70 -18.52
C ARG A 3 -19.59 30.84 -17.36
N SER A 4 -20.57 31.39 -16.64
CA SER A 4 -21.31 30.58 -15.68
C SER A 4 -22.15 29.58 -16.47
N THR A 5 -21.88 28.29 -16.32
CA THR A 5 -22.73 27.24 -16.85
C THR A 5 -23.96 27.09 -15.95
N VAL A 6 -25.07 26.62 -16.49
CA VAL A 6 -26.29 26.34 -15.74
C VAL A 6 -25.99 25.47 -14.50
N GLY A 7 -25.07 24.51 -14.62
CA GLY A 7 -24.67 23.64 -13.52
C GLY A 7 -24.02 24.35 -12.33
N THR A 8 -23.30 25.45 -12.57
CA THR A 8 -22.69 26.23 -11.48
C THR A 8 -23.67 27.19 -10.82
N VAL A 9 -24.63 27.73 -11.58
CA VAL A 9 -25.66 28.64 -11.09
C VAL A 9 -26.71 27.90 -10.23
N THR A 10 -27.01 26.65 -10.57
CA THR A 10 -28.07 25.87 -9.90
C THR A 10 -27.55 24.93 -8.80
N GLU A 11 -26.27 24.99 -8.44
CA GLU A 11 -25.62 24.08 -7.47
C GLU A 11 -25.72 22.59 -7.84
N ILE A 12 -26.25 22.25 -9.03
CA ILE A 12 -26.38 20.85 -9.51
C ILE A 12 -25.00 20.20 -9.55
N TYR A 13 -23.96 20.95 -9.88
CA TYR A 13 -22.59 20.45 -9.92
C TYR A 13 -22.12 19.94 -8.56
N ASP A 14 -22.46 20.64 -7.48
CA ASP A 14 -22.07 20.23 -6.12
C ASP A 14 -22.86 19.00 -5.67
N TYR A 15 -24.14 18.89 -6.03
CA TYR A 15 -24.94 17.68 -5.79
C TYR A 15 -24.41 16.47 -6.56
N LEU A 16 -24.08 16.64 -7.84
CA LEU A 16 -23.48 15.58 -8.67
C LEU A 16 -22.12 15.15 -8.09
N ARG A 17 -21.32 16.09 -7.64
CA ARG A 17 -20.03 15.82 -7.02
C ARG A 17 -20.18 14.99 -5.74
N LEU A 18 -21.13 15.35 -4.88
CA LEU A 18 -21.46 14.61 -3.66
C LEU A 18 -22.02 13.22 -3.99
N LEU A 19 -22.90 13.11 -4.97
CA LEU A 19 -23.47 11.85 -5.41
C LEU A 19 -22.38 10.91 -5.95
N LEU A 20 -21.56 11.40 -6.86
CA LEU A 20 -20.46 10.64 -7.45
C LEU A 20 -19.39 10.24 -6.41
N ALA A 21 -19.13 11.11 -5.42
CA ALA A 21 -18.22 10.79 -4.30
C ALA A 21 -18.74 9.67 -3.40
N ARG A 22 -20.06 9.48 -3.33
CA ARG A 22 -20.70 8.44 -2.49
C ARG A 22 -20.98 7.14 -3.25
N THR A 23 -21.24 7.20 -4.53
CA THR A 23 -21.67 6.06 -5.35
C THR A 23 -20.64 5.61 -6.38
N GLY A 24 -19.67 6.47 -6.70
CA GLY A 24 -18.61 6.17 -7.65
C GLY A 24 -17.50 5.35 -7.01
N THR A 25 -17.06 4.28 -7.67
CA THR A 25 -15.82 3.59 -7.31
C THR A 25 -14.65 4.37 -7.93
N PRO A 26 -13.77 5.00 -7.11
CA PRO A 26 -12.63 5.72 -7.64
C PRO A 26 -11.67 4.74 -8.34
N LYS A 27 -11.12 5.16 -9.47
CA LYS A 27 -10.14 4.38 -10.22
C LYS A 27 -8.82 5.12 -10.32
N CYS A 28 -7.73 4.36 -10.35
CA CYS A 28 -6.41 4.93 -10.63
C CYS A 28 -6.39 5.54 -12.05
N PRO A 29 -5.95 6.79 -12.22
CA PRO A 29 -5.90 7.43 -13.55
C PRO A 29 -4.94 6.71 -14.51
N ASP A 30 -3.85 6.14 -14.00
CA ASP A 30 -2.81 5.51 -14.81
C ASP A 30 -3.09 4.03 -15.08
N HIS A 31 -3.64 3.31 -14.09
CA HIS A 31 -3.82 1.85 -14.16
C HIS A 31 -5.28 1.41 -14.33
N HIS A 32 -6.24 2.34 -14.24
CA HIS A 32 -7.68 2.09 -14.35
C HIS A 32 -8.25 1.02 -13.39
N VAL A 33 -7.46 0.61 -12.38
CA VAL A 33 -7.92 -0.31 -11.33
C VAL A 33 -8.71 0.43 -10.27
N SER A 34 -9.72 -0.22 -9.71
CA SER A 34 -10.52 0.32 -8.62
C SER A 34 -9.66 0.58 -7.39
N LEU A 35 -9.88 1.74 -6.76
CA LEU A 35 -9.23 2.11 -5.52
C LEU A 35 -10.16 1.70 -4.36
N GLU A 36 -10.03 0.45 -3.92
CA GLU A 36 -10.81 -0.09 -2.82
C GLU A 36 -9.87 -0.42 -1.67
N GLY A 37 -10.19 0.11 -0.49
CA GLY A 37 -9.52 -0.31 0.74
C GLY A 37 -10.10 -1.64 1.21
N GLN A 38 -9.25 -2.63 1.46
CA GLN A 38 -9.65 -3.93 1.97
C GLN A 38 -9.49 -3.96 3.50
N SER A 39 -10.44 -4.58 4.19
CA SER A 39 -10.30 -4.80 5.62
C SER A 39 -9.24 -5.87 5.91
N LEU A 40 -8.71 -5.87 7.14
CA LEU A 40 -7.77 -6.90 7.60
C LEU A 40 -8.35 -8.31 7.44
N ASP A 41 -9.63 -8.48 7.76
CA ASP A 41 -10.32 -9.78 7.65
C ASP A 41 -10.39 -10.23 6.19
N GLN A 42 -10.74 -9.32 5.27
CA GLN A 42 -10.76 -9.63 3.83
C GLN A 42 -9.38 -10.02 3.30
N ILE A 43 -8.33 -9.29 3.68
CA ILE A 43 -6.95 -9.60 3.30
C ILE A 43 -6.56 -10.99 3.83
N THR A 44 -6.89 -11.26 5.10
CA THR A 44 -6.60 -12.54 5.74
C THR A 44 -7.30 -13.69 5.04
N ASP A 45 -8.59 -13.55 4.76
CA ASP A 45 -9.40 -14.59 4.11
C ASP A 45 -8.92 -14.90 2.70
N ILE A 46 -8.65 -13.86 1.90
CA ILE A 46 -8.13 -14.02 0.52
C ILE A 46 -6.76 -14.70 0.54
N THR A 47 -5.87 -14.24 1.43
CA THR A 47 -4.53 -14.82 1.56
C THR A 47 -4.61 -16.28 2.01
N PHE A 48 -5.48 -16.57 2.96
CA PHE A 48 -5.67 -17.94 3.44
C PHE A 48 -6.19 -18.86 2.34
N LYS A 49 -7.18 -18.44 1.57
CA LYS A 49 -7.74 -19.22 0.45
C LYS A 49 -6.70 -19.45 -0.66
N LYS A 50 -5.92 -18.42 -0.99
CA LYS A 50 -4.97 -18.48 -2.12
C LYS A 50 -3.70 -19.25 -1.81
N PHE A 51 -3.20 -19.13 -0.59
CA PHE A 51 -1.89 -19.68 -0.19
C PHE A 51 -1.98 -20.83 0.83
N LEU A 52 -3.15 -21.45 1.01
CA LEU A 52 -3.31 -22.57 1.94
C LEU A 52 -2.26 -23.65 1.69
N ASN A 53 -1.55 -24.05 2.75
CA ASN A 53 -0.44 -24.99 2.77
C ASN A 53 0.82 -24.58 1.99
N LYS A 54 0.87 -23.34 1.51
CA LYS A 54 2.08 -22.79 0.85
C LYS A 54 2.91 -21.96 1.84
N ARG A 55 4.21 -21.83 1.53
CA ARG A 55 5.08 -20.88 2.23
C ARG A 55 4.99 -19.51 1.57
N VAL A 56 4.81 -18.47 2.38
CA VAL A 56 4.75 -17.09 1.92
C VAL A 56 5.68 -16.20 2.72
N LEU A 57 6.19 -15.17 2.07
CA LEU A 57 6.81 -14.01 2.68
C LEU A 57 5.76 -12.92 2.78
N ILE A 58 5.62 -12.32 3.95
CA ILE A 58 4.79 -11.13 4.19
C ILE A 58 5.73 -9.94 4.13
N LEU A 59 5.46 -9.07 3.15
CA LEU A 59 6.30 -7.94 2.82
C LEU A 59 5.55 -6.63 3.10
N SER A 60 6.28 -5.66 3.60
CA SER A 60 5.82 -4.28 3.78
C SER A 60 6.55 -3.38 2.79
N PRO A 61 5.90 -2.90 1.71
CA PRO A 61 6.51 -2.01 0.75
C PRO A 61 6.67 -0.61 1.34
N ILE A 62 7.92 -0.19 1.58
CA ILE A 62 8.24 1.13 2.13
C ILE A 62 8.44 2.15 1.03
N PHE A 63 9.23 1.79 0.01
CA PHE A 63 9.46 2.64 -1.16
C PHE A 63 9.19 1.88 -2.45
N LYS A 64 8.44 2.51 -3.35
CA LYS A 64 8.23 2.05 -4.73
C LYS A 64 8.79 3.11 -5.68
N GLU A 65 9.71 2.69 -6.55
CA GLU A 65 10.34 3.54 -7.58
C GLU A 65 10.92 4.87 -7.07
N GLN A 66 11.46 4.88 -5.86
CA GLN A 66 12.11 6.08 -5.32
C GLN A 66 13.61 6.10 -5.56
N LYS A 67 14.12 7.27 -5.93
CA LYS A 67 15.57 7.51 -6.08
C LYS A 67 16.20 7.79 -4.72
N GLY A 68 17.41 7.32 -4.51
CA GLY A 68 18.19 7.62 -3.31
C GLY A 68 19.00 6.43 -2.81
N GLU A 69 19.96 6.70 -1.92
CA GLU A 69 20.76 5.66 -1.24
C GLU A 69 20.02 5.07 -0.01
N HIS A 70 19.03 5.76 0.51
CA HIS A 70 18.14 5.36 1.61
C HIS A 70 18.85 4.93 2.91
N LEU A 71 20.05 5.44 3.20
CA LEU A 71 20.87 5.02 4.35
C LEU A 71 20.15 5.22 5.71
N ASN A 72 19.45 6.36 5.86
CA ASN A 72 18.70 6.64 7.09
C ASN A 72 17.58 5.62 7.29
N LEU A 73 16.85 5.26 6.23
CA LEU A 73 15.82 4.24 6.29
C LEU A 73 16.39 2.90 6.78
N PHE A 74 17.54 2.49 6.25
CA PHE A 74 18.16 1.22 6.64
C PHE A 74 18.57 1.22 8.12
N SER A 75 19.07 2.35 8.61
CA SER A 75 19.41 2.51 10.03
C SER A 75 18.18 2.42 10.92
N ASP A 76 17.07 3.07 10.52
CA ASP A 76 15.81 3.04 11.26
C ASP A 76 15.19 1.65 11.28
N LEU A 77 15.17 0.96 10.14
CA LEU A 77 14.64 -0.41 10.05
C LEU A 77 15.47 -1.40 10.86
N LYS A 78 16.79 -1.22 10.87
CA LYS A 78 17.68 -2.01 11.71
C LYS A 78 17.42 -1.77 13.20
N ALA A 79 17.23 -0.51 13.61
CA ALA A 79 16.89 -0.14 14.97
C ALA A 79 15.53 -0.71 15.42
N LYS A 80 14.57 -0.85 14.51
CA LYS A 80 13.28 -1.51 14.74
C LYS A 80 13.39 -3.04 14.85
N GLY A 81 14.56 -3.61 14.58
CA GLY A 81 14.81 -5.05 14.71
C GLY A 81 14.50 -5.88 13.46
N TYR A 82 14.28 -5.27 12.31
CA TYR A 82 14.13 -6.00 11.06
C TYR A 82 15.47 -6.59 10.62
N VAL A 83 15.42 -7.82 10.13
CA VAL A 83 16.62 -8.60 9.77
C VAL A 83 16.83 -8.67 8.25
N ARG A 84 15.74 -8.60 7.46
CA ARG A 84 15.80 -8.79 6.02
C ARG A 84 14.99 -7.73 5.28
N LEU A 85 15.57 -7.27 4.18
CA LEU A 85 14.91 -6.40 3.21
C LEU A 85 14.87 -7.08 1.84
N ARG A 86 13.82 -6.80 1.07
CA ARG A 86 13.77 -7.11 -0.35
C ARG A 86 14.00 -5.83 -1.13
N ILE A 87 15.08 -5.77 -1.91
CA ILE A 87 15.46 -4.60 -2.69
C ILE A 87 15.48 -5.00 -4.17
N ASN A 88 14.71 -4.32 -4.99
CA ASN A 88 14.60 -4.58 -6.43
C ASN A 88 14.32 -6.06 -6.75
N GLY A 89 13.55 -6.73 -5.91
CA GLY A 89 13.17 -8.13 -6.08
C GLY A 89 14.11 -9.14 -5.43
N GLN A 90 15.26 -8.74 -4.89
CA GLN A 90 16.22 -9.62 -4.22
C GLN A 90 16.20 -9.42 -2.71
N ILE A 91 16.33 -10.50 -1.95
CA ILE A 91 16.34 -10.48 -0.49
C ILE A 91 17.77 -10.40 0.01
N TYR A 92 18.01 -9.44 0.91
CA TYR A 92 19.28 -9.18 1.57
C TYR A 92 19.12 -9.20 3.08
N ASP A 93 20.18 -9.59 3.78
CA ASP A 93 20.29 -9.32 5.20
C ASP A 93 20.54 -7.83 5.42
N ILE A 94 19.90 -7.25 6.45
CA ILE A 94 20.02 -5.80 6.71
C ILE A 94 21.44 -5.38 7.12
N SER A 95 22.27 -6.34 7.55
CA SER A 95 23.69 -6.10 7.86
C SER A 95 24.58 -6.07 6.61
N GLU A 96 24.12 -6.63 5.48
CA GLU A 96 24.89 -6.81 4.25
C GLU A 96 24.16 -6.23 3.02
N LEU A 97 23.64 -5.01 3.16
CA LEU A 97 22.89 -4.36 2.09
C LEU A 97 23.81 -3.90 0.95
N PRO A 98 23.37 -4.03 -0.29
CA PRO A 98 24.09 -3.49 -1.43
C PRO A 98 24.09 -1.96 -1.41
N LYS A 99 25.14 -1.36 -1.94
CA LYS A 99 25.20 0.08 -2.15
C LYS A 99 24.22 0.49 -3.24
N LEU A 100 23.25 1.32 -2.90
CA LEU A 100 22.23 1.76 -3.87
C LEU A 100 22.72 3.00 -4.63
N ASP A 101 22.40 3.06 -5.92
CA ASP A 101 22.70 4.21 -6.76
C ASP A 101 21.68 5.32 -6.52
N LYS A 102 22.13 6.49 -6.05
CA LYS A 102 21.28 7.64 -5.75
C LYS A 102 20.43 8.14 -6.94
N ASN A 103 20.88 7.85 -8.17
CA ASN A 103 20.20 8.32 -9.40
C ASN A 103 19.20 7.31 -9.94
N LYS A 104 19.24 6.07 -9.47
CA LYS A 104 18.32 5.01 -9.89
C LYS A 104 17.11 4.92 -8.97
N LYS A 105 16.00 4.47 -9.52
CA LYS A 105 14.80 4.17 -8.77
C LYS A 105 14.93 2.80 -8.12
N HIS A 106 14.55 2.70 -6.85
CA HIS A 106 14.61 1.48 -6.08
C HIS A 106 13.23 1.14 -5.49
N ASN A 107 12.94 -0.15 -5.42
CA ASN A 107 11.83 -0.72 -4.67
C ASN A 107 12.42 -1.34 -3.40
N ILE A 108 11.94 -0.90 -2.24
CA ILE A 108 12.43 -1.37 -0.94
C ILE A 108 11.23 -1.87 -0.13
N GLU A 109 11.28 -3.12 0.26
CA GLU A 109 10.26 -3.82 1.02
C GLU A 109 10.90 -4.46 2.25
N VAL A 110 10.24 -4.36 3.39
CA VAL A 110 10.65 -5.06 4.61
C VAL A 110 10.06 -6.46 4.59
N VAL A 111 10.87 -7.47 4.87
CA VAL A 111 10.39 -8.83 5.12
C VAL A 111 9.92 -8.90 6.57
N VAL A 112 8.61 -8.80 6.77
CA VAL A 112 8.01 -8.80 8.10
C VAL A 112 8.00 -10.21 8.69
N ASP A 113 7.56 -11.19 7.89
CA ASP A 113 7.52 -12.59 8.34
C ASP A 113 7.66 -13.57 7.16
N ARG A 114 8.03 -14.80 7.51
CA ARG A 114 8.07 -15.95 6.61
C ARG A 114 7.37 -17.12 7.27
N LEU A 115 6.19 -17.47 6.79
CA LEU A 115 5.39 -18.54 7.40
C LEU A 115 4.73 -19.45 6.37
N SER A 116 4.31 -20.62 6.81
CA SER A 116 3.39 -21.47 6.03
C SER A 116 1.96 -21.12 6.41
N VAL A 117 1.11 -20.90 5.41
CA VAL A 117 -0.30 -20.58 5.61
C VAL A 117 -1.05 -21.83 6.03
N LYS A 118 -1.33 -21.97 7.33
CA LYS A 118 -2.04 -23.09 7.95
C LYS A 118 -2.99 -22.56 9.01
N LYS A 119 -4.03 -23.35 9.35
CA LYS A 119 -4.98 -22.95 10.40
C LYS A 119 -4.29 -22.65 11.74
N ASP A 120 -3.28 -23.42 12.10
CA ASP A 120 -2.54 -23.27 13.36
C ASP A 120 -1.73 -21.97 13.43
N ASN A 121 -1.41 -21.37 12.27
CA ASN A 121 -0.61 -20.15 12.18
C ASN A 121 -1.46 -18.90 11.89
N GLN A 122 -2.79 -18.99 11.92
CA GLN A 122 -3.67 -17.90 11.53
C GLN A 122 -3.46 -16.65 12.39
N SER A 123 -3.37 -16.77 13.69
CA SER A 123 -3.15 -15.63 14.59
C SER A 123 -1.81 -14.92 14.31
N ARG A 124 -0.74 -15.71 14.08
CA ARG A 124 0.57 -15.17 13.70
C ARG A 124 0.51 -14.45 12.34
N MET A 125 -0.22 -15.01 11.38
CA MET A 125 -0.39 -14.40 10.06
C MET A 125 -1.10 -13.06 10.17
N VAL A 126 -2.20 -12.97 10.94
CA VAL A 126 -2.93 -11.71 11.17
C VAL A 126 -2.01 -10.66 11.78
N GLN A 127 -1.28 -11.01 12.84
CA GLN A 127 -0.34 -10.09 13.49
C GLN A 127 0.76 -9.60 12.53
N SER A 128 1.28 -10.47 11.68
CA SER A 128 2.29 -10.10 10.68
C SER A 128 1.71 -9.19 9.60
N ILE A 129 0.45 -9.41 9.19
CA ILE A 129 -0.27 -8.52 8.26
C ILE A 129 -0.46 -7.14 8.88
N GLU A 130 -0.92 -7.05 10.13
CA GLU A 130 -1.08 -5.78 10.85
C GLU A 130 0.23 -5.00 10.95
N THR A 131 1.32 -5.70 11.28
CA THR A 131 2.67 -5.11 11.32
C THR A 131 3.06 -4.57 9.94
N ALA A 132 2.86 -5.35 8.88
CA ALA A 132 3.18 -4.94 7.52
C ALA A 132 2.39 -3.71 7.08
N LEU A 133 1.08 -3.68 7.38
CA LEU A 133 0.20 -2.56 7.08
C LEU A 133 0.60 -1.29 7.84
N THR A 134 1.04 -1.43 9.08
CA THR A 134 1.48 -0.30 9.91
C THR A 134 2.77 0.31 9.37
N GLU A 135 3.76 -0.50 9.03
CA GLU A 135 5.05 -0.03 8.53
C GLU A 135 4.96 0.64 7.13
N SER A 136 4.11 0.12 6.26
CA SER A 136 3.92 0.62 4.89
C SER A 136 2.83 1.67 4.76
N ASN A 137 2.21 2.09 5.87
CA ASN A 137 1.08 3.01 5.84
C ASN A 137 -0.14 2.47 5.06
N GLY A 138 -0.41 1.18 5.15
CA GLY A 138 -1.62 0.55 4.65
C GLY A 138 -1.44 -0.38 3.45
N LEU A 139 -0.23 -0.76 3.09
CA LEU A 139 0.06 -1.72 2.03
C LEU A 139 0.65 -3.01 2.61
N VAL A 140 0.30 -4.15 2.04
CA VAL A 140 0.95 -5.43 2.32
C VAL A 140 1.09 -6.25 1.05
N GLU A 141 2.22 -6.93 0.91
CA GLU A 141 2.48 -7.81 -0.21
C GLU A 141 2.78 -9.22 0.30
N PHE A 142 2.27 -10.20 -0.45
CA PHE A 142 2.54 -11.62 -0.22
C PHE A 142 3.30 -12.17 -1.40
N LEU A 143 4.47 -12.73 -1.14
CA LEU A 143 5.28 -13.41 -2.14
C LEU A 143 5.27 -14.91 -1.86
N SER A 144 4.80 -15.71 -2.83
CA SER A 144 4.92 -17.16 -2.74
C SER A 144 6.40 -17.56 -2.78
N ALA A 145 6.78 -18.51 -1.91
CA ALA A 145 8.14 -19.06 -1.90
C ALA A 145 8.33 -20.15 -2.98
N ASP A 146 7.29 -20.52 -3.71
CA ASP A 146 7.31 -21.49 -4.78
C ASP A 146 7.83 -20.85 -6.09
N GLU A 147 8.25 -21.66 -7.06
CA GLU A 147 8.95 -21.25 -8.30
C GLU A 147 8.20 -20.23 -9.18
N ASN A 148 6.88 -20.13 -9.06
CA ASN A 148 6.10 -19.05 -9.68
C ASN A 148 5.91 -17.92 -8.66
N SER A 149 6.87 -17.04 -8.58
CA SER A 149 6.91 -15.87 -7.67
C SER A 149 5.75 -14.88 -7.89
N GLU A 150 4.52 -15.33 -7.66
CA GLU A 150 3.35 -14.47 -7.73
C GLU A 150 3.33 -13.54 -6.51
N ILE A 151 3.32 -12.24 -6.78
CA ILE A 151 3.16 -11.22 -5.74
C ILE A 151 1.68 -10.83 -5.70
N LEU A 152 1.09 -10.89 -4.52
CA LEU A 152 -0.26 -10.43 -4.27
C LEU A 152 -0.18 -9.19 -3.37
N THR A 153 -0.66 -8.06 -3.87
CA THR A 153 -0.64 -6.77 -3.16
C THR A 153 -2.05 -6.41 -2.68
N PHE A 154 -2.16 -5.99 -1.43
CA PHE A 154 -3.38 -5.47 -0.83
C PHE A 154 -3.15 -4.08 -0.25
N SER A 155 -4.23 -3.29 -0.19
CA SER A 155 -4.25 -1.97 0.44
C SER A 155 -5.45 -1.85 1.38
N THR A 156 -5.22 -1.31 2.58
CA THR A 156 -6.31 -0.93 3.49
C THR A 156 -6.82 0.49 3.19
N LYS A 157 -6.11 1.24 2.38
CA LYS A 157 -6.51 2.57 1.93
C LYS A 157 -7.09 2.50 0.52
N MET A 158 -7.89 3.48 0.17
CA MET A 158 -8.31 3.71 -1.22
C MET A 158 -7.11 4.12 -2.07
N ALA A 159 -6.22 3.18 -2.32
CA ALA A 159 -4.99 3.39 -3.06
C ALA A 159 -4.83 2.36 -4.18
N CYS A 160 -4.16 2.75 -5.24
CA CYS A 160 -3.83 1.86 -6.33
C CYS A 160 -2.80 0.82 -5.87
N PRO A 161 -3.07 -0.48 -5.99
CA PRO A 161 -2.13 -1.51 -5.57
C PRO A 161 -0.86 -1.55 -6.45
N VAL A 162 -0.90 -0.95 -7.65
CA VAL A 162 0.22 -0.96 -8.60
C VAL A 162 1.20 0.19 -8.32
N CYS A 163 0.70 1.44 -8.24
CA CYS A 163 1.55 2.64 -8.13
C CYS A 163 1.44 3.37 -6.78
N GLY A 164 0.54 2.92 -5.90
CA GLY A 164 0.30 3.60 -4.62
C GLY A 164 -0.50 4.90 -4.74
N TYR A 165 -0.98 5.28 -5.95
CA TYR A 165 -1.84 6.44 -6.11
C TYR A 165 -3.04 6.33 -5.19
N SER A 166 -3.23 7.32 -4.33
CA SER A 166 -4.33 7.39 -3.37
C SER A 166 -5.17 8.62 -3.66
N THR A 167 -6.49 8.44 -3.70
CA THR A 167 -7.38 9.59 -3.61
C THR A 167 -7.28 10.11 -2.18
N VAL A 168 -6.75 11.31 -2.02
CA VAL A 168 -6.77 12.00 -0.74
C VAL A 168 -8.23 12.06 -0.30
N SER A 169 -8.54 11.42 0.83
CA SER A 169 -9.84 11.60 1.47
C SER A 169 -10.02 13.09 1.71
N TYR A 170 -11.04 13.70 1.11
CA TYR A 170 -11.38 15.11 1.27
C TYR A 170 -11.92 15.44 2.68
N THR A 171 -11.39 14.83 3.72
CA THR A 171 -11.75 15.11 5.11
C THR A 171 -11.08 16.36 5.69
N HIS A 172 -10.21 17.05 4.93
CA HIS A 172 -9.58 18.32 5.30
C HIS A 172 -9.93 19.47 4.33
N LEU A 173 -11.21 19.65 4.00
CA LEU A 173 -11.70 20.95 3.59
C LEU A 173 -12.06 21.70 4.87
N THR A 174 -11.07 22.32 5.52
CA THR A 174 -11.33 23.46 6.38
C THR A 174 -11.85 24.57 5.47
N LEU A 175 -13.12 24.89 5.61
CA LEU A 175 -13.68 26.11 5.04
C LEU A 175 -12.83 27.28 5.54
N PRO A 176 -12.41 28.20 4.66
CA PRO A 176 -11.78 29.43 5.11
C PRO A 176 -12.82 30.16 5.96
N THR A 177 -12.56 30.27 7.27
CA THR A 177 -13.30 31.17 8.13
C THR A 177 -13.00 32.59 7.66
N SER A 178 -14.00 33.24 7.06
CA SER A 178 -13.95 34.66 6.80
C SER A 178 -13.84 35.37 8.14
N ASN A 179 -12.64 35.86 8.44
CA ASN A 179 -12.49 36.87 9.50
C ASN A 179 -12.99 38.20 8.95
N SER A 180 -14.04 38.70 9.60
CA SER A 180 -14.48 40.10 9.55
C SER A 180 -13.51 40.97 10.32
#